data_e82bc844055a8361c44bb1181934fc74
#
_entry.id   e82bc844055a8361c44bb1181934fc74
#
_cell.length_a   1.000
_cell.length_b   1.000
_cell.length_c   1.000
_cell.angle_alpha   90.00
_cell.angle_beta   90.00
_cell.angle_gamma   90.00
#
_symmetry.space_group_name_H-M   'P 1'
#
loop_
_entity.id
_entity.type
_entity.pdbx_description
1 polymer ?
#
loop_
_entity_poly.entity_id
_entity_poly.type
_entity_poly.pdbx_seq_one_letter_code
_entity_poly.pdbx_strand_id
1 'polypeptide(L)'
;VNFTSVSIKNFLSVGPDPVTVNFSTGLHIITGINKDKEDRRNGVGKSTIADAIHFAIFGNTIRDVKKEHIVNHFVGTGTEVVLEFDVTDRDIATKCKVVRTIEPSKCYLFIDGEDKTMDTIGHTTDYICKLLNTTQDIFQNCVILTINNTIPFMAKKKVEKRKFIEGIFNLEVFGQMLGVLRQDYNDTKKNLEIE
;
A
#
# COMPACT_ATOMS: atom_id res chain seq x y z
N VAL A 1 1.43 -4.60 12.43
CA VAL A 1 2.24 -4.74 11.21
C VAL A 1 3.56 -4.04 11.42
N ASN A 2 4.67 -4.71 11.09
CA ASN A 2 6.01 -4.16 11.18
C ASN A 2 6.74 -4.40 9.85
N PHE A 3 7.13 -3.33 9.14
CA PHE A 3 7.94 -3.45 7.94
C PHE A 3 9.38 -3.77 8.33
N THR A 4 9.95 -4.81 7.72
CA THR A 4 11.30 -5.29 8.04
C THR A 4 12.33 -4.86 7.00
N SER A 5 11.98 -4.95 5.71
CA SER A 5 12.88 -4.49 4.65
C SER A 5 12.15 -4.12 3.37
N VAL A 6 12.76 -3.25 2.58
CA VAL A 6 12.38 -3.01 1.18
C VAL A 6 13.60 -3.08 0.29
N SER A 7 13.57 -3.92 -0.75
CA SER A 7 14.59 -4.02 -1.79
C SER A 7 14.03 -3.44 -3.09
N ILE A 8 14.79 -2.58 -3.73
CA ILE A 8 14.36 -1.74 -4.84
C ILE A 8 15.36 -1.90 -5.98
N LYS A 9 14.88 -2.25 -7.18
CA LYS A 9 15.70 -2.40 -8.39
C LYS A 9 14.99 -1.77 -9.57
N ASN A 10 15.71 -1.03 -10.40
CA ASN A 10 15.23 -0.37 -11.62
C ASN A 10 13.93 0.42 -11.43
N PHE A 11 13.80 1.11 -10.31
CA PHE A 11 12.59 1.79 -9.89
C PHE A 11 12.88 3.27 -9.64
N LEU A 12 12.22 4.15 -10.37
CA LEU A 12 12.42 5.62 -10.33
C LEU A 12 13.92 5.98 -10.43
N SER A 13 14.50 6.51 -9.35
CA SER A 13 15.91 6.94 -9.29
C SER A 13 16.89 5.78 -8.97
N VAL A 14 16.40 4.59 -8.64
CA VAL A 14 17.23 3.42 -8.35
C VAL A 14 17.54 2.67 -9.63
N GLY A 15 18.83 2.40 -9.88
CA GLY A 15 19.34 1.73 -11.06
C GLY A 15 19.33 0.19 -10.97
N PRO A 16 20.19 -0.48 -11.76
CA PRO A 16 20.20 -1.95 -11.88
C PRO A 16 20.74 -2.65 -10.63
N ASP A 17 21.55 -1.98 -9.83
CA ASP A 17 22.05 -2.52 -8.58
C ASP A 17 20.97 -2.39 -7.50
N PRO A 18 20.51 -3.50 -6.92
CA PRO A 18 19.43 -3.44 -5.91
C PRO A 18 19.87 -2.66 -4.67
N VAL A 19 19.00 -1.78 -4.21
CA VAL A 19 19.17 -1.06 -2.95
C VAL A 19 18.19 -1.63 -1.93
N THR A 20 18.72 -2.19 -0.84
CA THR A 20 17.92 -2.72 0.25
C THR A 20 18.00 -1.80 1.45
N VAL A 21 16.83 -1.42 1.96
CA VAL A 21 16.68 -0.64 3.19
C VAL A 21 16.05 -1.53 4.24
N ASN A 22 16.77 -1.76 5.34
CA ASN A 22 16.26 -2.50 6.48
C ASN A 22 15.66 -1.51 7.50
N PHE A 23 14.49 -1.85 8.03
CA PHE A 23 13.81 -1.09 9.05
C PHE A 23 14.00 -1.79 10.39
N SER A 24 14.46 -1.05 11.39
CA SER A 24 14.50 -1.51 12.76
C SER A 24 13.51 -0.70 13.60
N THR A 25 13.28 -1.14 14.83
CA THR A 25 12.39 -0.43 15.76
C THR A 25 13.01 0.93 16.12
N GLY A 26 12.21 1.99 16.12
CA GLY A 26 12.61 3.32 16.55
C GLY A 26 12.52 4.40 15.46
N LEU A 27 13.11 5.55 15.74
CA LEU A 27 13.14 6.69 14.82
C LEU A 27 14.34 6.59 13.88
N HIS A 28 14.07 6.64 12.58
CA HIS A 28 15.10 6.65 11.52
C HIS A 28 15.08 7.97 10.76
N ILE A 29 16.24 8.56 10.57
CA ILE A 29 16.42 9.75 9.73
C ILE A 29 17.14 9.34 8.46
N ILE A 30 16.46 9.47 7.32
CA ILE A 30 17.02 9.17 6.01
C ILE A 30 17.61 10.46 5.44
N THR A 31 18.93 10.47 5.28
CA THR A 31 19.68 11.56 4.65
C THR A 31 20.24 11.12 3.31
N GLY A 32 20.63 12.07 2.47
CA GLY A 32 21.26 11.77 1.20
C GLY A 32 22.35 12.76 0.89
N ILE A 33 23.38 12.30 0.20
CA ILE A 33 24.49 13.11 -0.30
C ILE A 33 24.37 13.18 -1.82
N ASN A 34 24.32 14.40 -2.37
CA ASN A 34 24.35 14.60 -3.81
C ASN A 34 25.83 14.68 -4.25
N LYS A 35 26.28 13.68 -5.01
CA LYS A 35 27.66 13.62 -5.47
C LYS A 35 27.99 14.63 -6.59
N ASP A 36 26.95 15.11 -7.29
CA ASP A 36 27.11 16.08 -8.37
C ASP A 36 27.11 17.55 -7.87
N LYS A 37 26.48 17.78 -6.70
CA LYS A 37 26.34 19.11 -6.09
C LYS A 37 26.40 18.97 -4.57
N GLU A 38 27.58 19.11 -3.99
CA GLU A 38 27.85 18.84 -2.57
C GLU A 38 26.97 19.64 -1.60
N ASP A 39 26.52 20.82 -1.98
CA ASP A 39 25.66 21.68 -1.14
C ASP A 39 24.16 21.31 -1.18
N ARG A 40 23.76 20.34 -2.00
CA ARG A 40 22.33 19.99 -2.18
C ARG A 40 22.05 18.59 -1.73
N ARG A 41 21.06 18.44 -0.84
CA ARG A 41 20.56 17.17 -0.35
C ARG A 41 19.25 16.70 -1.04
N ASN A 42 18.76 17.47 -2.01
CA ASN A 42 17.54 17.17 -2.74
C ASN A 42 17.84 16.40 -4.03
N GLY A 43 16.88 15.62 -4.51
CA GLY A 43 17.01 14.84 -5.74
C GLY A 43 17.77 13.51 -5.62
N VAL A 44 18.19 13.10 -4.42
CA VAL A 44 18.99 11.89 -4.17
C VAL A 44 18.15 10.62 -3.91
N GLY A 45 16.88 10.61 -4.26
CA GLY A 45 16.05 9.40 -4.20
C GLY A 45 15.45 9.05 -2.83
N LYS A 46 15.51 9.93 -1.80
CA LYS A 46 14.92 9.62 -0.48
C LYS A 46 13.44 9.23 -0.53
N SER A 47 12.65 9.96 -1.30
CA SER A 47 11.21 9.71 -1.45
C SER A 47 10.91 8.42 -2.23
N THR A 48 11.88 7.92 -3.01
CA THR A 48 11.73 6.67 -3.76
C THR A 48 11.51 5.47 -2.84
N ILE A 49 12.03 5.50 -1.60
CA ILE A 49 11.81 4.44 -0.61
C ILE A 49 10.33 4.36 -0.23
N ALA A 50 9.70 5.51 0.06
CA ALA A 50 8.27 5.56 0.38
C ALA A 50 7.39 5.18 -0.83
N ASP A 51 7.74 5.66 -2.04
CA ASP A 51 7.06 5.27 -3.28
C ASP A 51 7.19 3.76 -3.54
N ALA A 52 8.34 3.14 -3.23
CA ALA A 52 8.56 1.72 -3.40
C ALA A 52 7.70 0.87 -2.46
N ILE A 53 7.60 1.25 -1.18
CA ILE A 53 6.71 0.57 -0.22
C ILE A 53 5.26 0.65 -0.71
N HIS A 54 4.82 1.85 -1.11
CA HIS A 54 3.48 2.06 -1.62
C HIS A 54 3.21 1.25 -2.89
N PHE A 55 4.18 1.23 -3.82
CA PHE A 55 4.09 0.46 -5.04
C PHE A 55 4.01 -1.05 -4.77
N ALA A 56 4.81 -1.57 -3.84
CA ALA A 56 4.74 -2.98 -3.47
C ALA A 56 3.34 -3.40 -3.00
N ILE A 57 2.68 -2.56 -2.21
CA ILE A 57 1.35 -2.86 -1.64
C ILE A 57 0.24 -2.64 -2.68
N PHE A 58 0.19 -1.46 -3.32
CA PHE A 58 -0.96 -1.02 -4.12
C PHE A 58 -0.74 -1.07 -5.64
N GLY A 59 0.52 -1.18 -6.12
CA GLY A 59 0.86 -1.23 -7.53
C GLY A 59 0.98 0.13 -8.23
N ASN A 60 0.86 1.22 -7.48
CA ASN A 60 1.10 2.59 -7.94
C ASN A 60 2.00 3.33 -6.95
N THR A 61 2.56 4.46 -7.36
CA THR A 61 3.36 5.32 -6.48
C THR A 61 2.46 6.30 -5.71
N ILE A 62 2.96 6.86 -4.60
CA ILE A 62 2.25 7.90 -3.84
C ILE A 62 1.98 9.12 -4.71
N ARG A 63 2.91 9.45 -5.58
CA ARG A 63 2.83 10.61 -6.50
C ARG A 63 1.99 10.34 -7.74
N ASP A 64 1.35 9.18 -7.85
CA ASP A 64 0.53 8.74 -8.99
C ASP A 64 1.24 8.90 -10.34
N VAL A 65 2.51 8.49 -10.37
CA VAL A 65 3.33 8.52 -11.58
C VAL A 65 2.87 7.40 -12.51
N LYS A 66 2.73 7.69 -13.80
CA LYS A 66 2.38 6.67 -14.81
C LYS A 66 3.39 5.52 -14.80
N LYS A 67 2.93 4.29 -15.04
CA LYS A 67 3.77 3.07 -14.97
C LYS A 67 5.03 3.16 -15.81
N GLU A 68 4.95 3.74 -17.01
CA GLU A 68 6.09 3.96 -17.91
C GLU A 68 7.20 4.85 -17.33
N HIS A 69 6.85 5.73 -16.38
CA HIS A 69 7.80 6.62 -15.69
C HIS A 69 8.25 6.07 -14.32
N ILE A 70 7.68 4.95 -13.88
CA ILE A 70 8.12 4.25 -12.66
C ILE A 70 9.41 3.46 -12.95
N VAL A 71 9.52 2.88 -14.14
CA VAL A 71 10.72 2.18 -14.58
C VAL A 71 11.88 3.17 -14.65
N ASN A 72 13.06 2.75 -14.18
CA ASN A 72 14.24 3.60 -14.27
C ASN A 72 14.53 3.98 -15.72
N HIS A 73 14.61 5.28 -16.00
CA HIS A 73 14.74 5.81 -17.36
C HIS A 73 15.99 5.35 -18.08
N PHE A 74 17.09 5.11 -17.37
CA PHE A 74 18.36 4.70 -17.97
C PHE A 74 18.41 3.21 -18.29
N VAL A 75 17.66 2.39 -17.56
CA VAL A 75 17.63 0.94 -17.72
C VAL A 75 16.47 0.49 -18.61
N GLY A 76 15.31 1.13 -18.49
CA GLY A 76 14.14 0.93 -19.34
C GLY A 76 13.36 -0.36 -19.09
N THR A 77 13.80 -1.27 -18.22
CA THR A 77 13.15 -2.56 -17.97
C THR A 77 13.55 -3.18 -16.63
N GLY A 78 12.87 -4.27 -16.24
CA GLY A 78 13.29 -5.10 -15.10
C GLY A 78 13.08 -4.44 -13.74
N THR A 79 12.04 -3.63 -13.60
CA THR A 79 11.65 -3.05 -12.31
C THR A 79 11.18 -4.14 -11.36
N GLU A 80 11.76 -4.18 -10.18
CA GLU A 80 11.39 -5.08 -9.11
C GLU A 80 11.42 -4.37 -7.76
N VAL A 81 10.36 -4.53 -6.99
CA VAL A 81 10.30 -4.10 -5.60
C VAL A 81 9.91 -5.29 -4.74
N VAL A 82 10.71 -5.57 -3.73
CA VAL A 82 10.47 -6.62 -2.74
C VAL A 82 10.23 -5.93 -1.39
N LEU A 83 9.08 -6.17 -0.79
CA LEU A 83 8.72 -5.67 0.53
C LEU A 83 8.54 -6.83 1.50
N GLU A 84 9.25 -6.80 2.61
CA GLU A 84 9.10 -7.78 3.69
C GLU A 84 8.54 -7.11 4.94
N PHE A 85 7.57 -7.77 5.58
CA PHE A 85 6.91 -7.27 6.77
C PHE A 85 6.35 -8.41 7.60
N ASP A 86 6.19 -8.16 8.90
CA ASP A 86 5.56 -9.08 9.84
C ASP A 86 4.15 -8.57 10.19
N VAL A 87 3.19 -9.48 10.18
CA VAL A 87 1.83 -9.25 10.70
C VAL A 87 1.69 -10.02 11.99
N THR A 88 1.36 -9.34 13.08
CA THR A 88 1.12 -9.98 14.37
C THR A 88 -0.38 -10.03 14.62
N ASP A 89 -0.91 -11.22 14.76
CA ASP A 89 -2.29 -11.48 15.21
C ASP A 89 -2.24 -12.37 16.45
N ARG A 90 -2.84 -11.91 17.57
CA ARG A 90 -2.91 -12.64 18.85
C ARG A 90 -1.56 -13.24 19.28
N ASP A 91 -0.50 -12.42 19.22
CA ASP A 91 0.90 -12.77 19.56
C ASP A 91 1.58 -13.76 18.59
N ILE A 92 0.96 -14.13 17.49
CA ILE A 92 1.58 -14.93 16.44
C ILE A 92 2.08 -13.98 15.33
N ALA A 93 3.39 -13.94 15.16
CA ALA A 93 4.02 -13.17 14.08
C ALA A 93 4.11 -14.03 12.81
N THR A 94 3.48 -13.57 11.75
CA THR A 94 3.48 -14.18 10.41
C THR A 94 4.36 -13.33 9.49
N LYS A 95 5.34 -13.96 8.84
CA LYS A 95 6.26 -13.29 7.91
C LYS A 95 5.64 -13.21 6.53
N CYS A 96 5.52 -12.00 6.01
CA CYS A 96 4.98 -11.74 4.70
C CYS A 96 6.05 -11.14 3.78
N LYS A 97 6.05 -11.55 2.52
CA LYS A 97 6.90 -11.03 1.47
C LYS A 97 6.09 -10.76 0.22
N VAL A 98 6.14 -9.54 -0.26
CA VAL A 98 5.51 -9.12 -1.52
C VAL A 98 6.60 -8.84 -2.53
N VAL A 99 6.50 -9.41 -3.73
CA VAL A 99 7.37 -9.13 -4.86
C VAL A 99 6.52 -8.55 -5.99
N ARG A 100 6.80 -7.32 -6.39
CA ARG A 100 6.08 -6.67 -7.49
C ARG A 100 7.02 -6.22 -8.58
N THR A 101 6.64 -6.53 -9.84
CA THR A 101 7.41 -6.19 -11.03
C THR A 101 6.55 -5.40 -12.02
N ILE A 102 7.17 -4.69 -12.98
CA ILE A 102 6.46 -3.96 -14.03
C ILE A 102 6.58 -4.70 -15.37
N GLU A 103 7.74 -5.16 -15.74
CA GLU A 103 7.98 -5.83 -17.03
C GLU A 103 8.67 -7.18 -16.85
N PRO A 104 7.87 -8.27 -16.81
CA PRO A 104 6.41 -8.39 -16.88
C PRO A 104 5.70 -7.87 -15.62
N SER A 105 4.47 -7.31 -15.79
CA SER A 105 3.67 -6.86 -14.64
C SER A 105 3.18 -8.07 -13.85
N LYS A 106 3.71 -8.26 -12.64
CA LYS A 106 3.36 -9.36 -11.74
C LYS A 106 3.36 -8.91 -10.28
N CYS A 107 2.61 -9.62 -9.46
CA CYS A 107 2.57 -9.44 -8.01
C CYS A 107 2.52 -10.81 -7.34
N TYR A 108 3.53 -11.12 -6.55
CA TYR A 108 3.61 -12.35 -5.78
C TYR A 108 3.50 -12.04 -4.30
N LEU A 109 2.83 -12.92 -3.58
CA LEU A 109 2.68 -12.86 -2.13
C LEU A 109 3.13 -14.19 -1.52
N PHE A 110 4.07 -14.13 -0.60
CA PHE A 110 4.52 -15.26 0.20
C PHE A 110 4.19 -15.03 1.66
N ILE A 111 3.67 -16.05 2.32
CA ILE A 111 3.34 -16.03 3.75
C ILE A 111 4.06 -17.22 4.39
N ASP A 112 4.95 -16.96 5.36
CA ASP A 112 5.82 -17.94 5.99
C ASP A 112 6.60 -18.82 4.99
N GLY A 113 6.97 -18.24 3.84
CA GLY A 113 7.68 -18.91 2.75
C GLY A 113 6.79 -19.66 1.76
N GLU A 114 5.49 -19.82 2.01
CA GLU A 114 4.54 -20.40 1.09
C GLU A 114 3.99 -19.38 0.10
N ASP A 115 3.87 -19.75 -1.16
CA ASP A 115 3.25 -18.91 -2.19
C ASP A 115 1.72 -18.86 -1.98
N LYS A 116 1.22 -17.67 -1.70
CA LYS A 116 -0.20 -17.33 -1.52
C LYS A 116 -0.69 -16.34 -2.59
N THR A 117 -0.01 -16.30 -3.72
CA THR A 117 -0.39 -15.46 -4.86
C THR A 117 -1.76 -15.88 -5.39
N MET A 118 -2.64 -14.91 -5.61
CA MET A 118 -3.97 -15.14 -6.18
C MET A 118 -3.93 -15.15 -7.72
N ASP A 119 -5.01 -15.57 -8.34
CA ASP A 119 -5.14 -15.70 -9.81
C ASP A 119 -4.85 -14.42 -10.58
N THR A 120 -5.13 -13.29 -9.99
CA THR A 120 -4.91 -11.96 -10.60
C THR A 120 -4.12 -11.03 -9.69
N ILE A 121 -3.45 -10.05 -10.32
CA ILE A 121 -2.74 -9.00 -9.58
C ILE A 121 -3.70 -8.22 -8.69
N GLY A 122 -4.95 -7.98 -9.16
CA GLY A 122 -5.98 -7.31 -8.38
C GLY A 122 -6.33 -8.09 -7.11
N HIS A 123 -6.68 -9.36 -7.25
CA HIS A 123 -7.01 -10.21 -6.10
C HIS A 123 -5.84 -10.36 -5.11
N THR A 124 -4.60 -10.47 -5.62
CA THR A 124 -3.40 -10.49 -4.77
C THR A 124 -3.26 -9.18 -4.01
N THR A 125 -3.48 -8.03 -4.67
CA THR A 125 -3.43 -6.70 -4.03
C THR A 125 -4.52 -6.56 -2.97
N ASP A 126 -5.75 -6.98 -3.25
CA ASP A 126 -6.86 -6.97 -2.28
C ASP A 126 -6.55 -7.85 -1.07
N TYR A 127 -5.89 -9.00 -1.30
CA TYR A 127 -5.49 -9.87 -0.20
C TYR A 127 -4.38 -9.25 0.66
N ILE A 128 -3.39 -8.60 0.05
CA ILE A 128 -2.37 -7.83 0.76
C ILE A 128 -3.03 -6.72 1.60
N CYS A 129 -3.98 -5.96 1.05
CA CYS A 129 -4.71 -4.92 1.76
C CYS A 129 -5.49 -5.48 2.96
N LYS A 130 -6.10 -6.66 2.82
CA LYS A 130 -6.78 -7.35 3.93
C LYS A 130 -5.81 -7.80 5.01
N LEU A 131 -4.63 -8.35 4.65
CA LEU A 131 -3.59 -8.73 5.62
C LEU A 131 -3.08 -7.51 6.40
N LEU A 132 -2.89 -6.38 5.72
CA LEU A 132 -2.45 -5.13 6.34
C LEU A 132 -3.59 -4.40 7.06
N ASN A 133 -4.83 -4.86 6.89
CA ASN A 133 -6.06 -4.23 7.39
C ASN A 133 -6.09 -2.73 7.04
N THR A 134 -5.82 -2.40 5.78
CA THR A 134 -5.71 -1.02 5.32
C THR A 134 -6.23 -0.84 3.90
N THR A 135 -6.61 0.38 3.58
CA THR A 135 -6.88 0.83 2.21
C THR A 135 -5.81 1.83 1.78
N GLN A 136 -5.71 2.08 0.48
CA GLN A 136 -4.74 3.05 -0.05
C GLN A 136 -4.91 4.44 0.59
N ASP A 137 -6.15 4.90 0.78
CA ASP A 137 -6.45 6.21 1.40
C ASP A 137 -6.02 6.26 2.87
N ILE A 138 -6.28 5.19 3.63
CA ILE A 138 -5.83 5.08 5.03
C ILE A 138 -4.30 5.06 5.09
N PHE A 139 -3.65 4.27 4.25
CA PHE A 139 -2.20 4.14 4.22
C PHE A 139 -1.51 5.48 3.93
N GLN A 140 -2.01 6.22 2.93
CA GLN A 140 -1.47 7.54 2.56
C GLN A 140 -1.74 8.64 3.57
N ASN A 141 -2.76 8.50 4.42
CA ASN A 141 -3.09 9.51 5.43
C ASN A 141 -2.54 9.20 6.83
N CYS A 142 -2.28 7.91 7.13
CA CYS A 142 -1.88 7.47 8.46
C CYS A 142 -0.48 6.88 8.53
N VAL A 143 0.00 6.26 7.44
CA VAL A 143 1.30 5.56 7.44
C VAL A 143 2.36 6.36 6.70
N ILE A 144 2.06 6.84 5.50
CA ILE A 144 2.99 7.65 4.71
C ILE A 144 2.43 9.05 4.55
N LEU A 145 2.90 9.98 5.36
CA LEU A 145 2.47 11.38 5.30
C LEU A 145 3.30 12.12 4.26
N THR A 146 2.63 12.63 3.22
CA THR A 146 3.26 13.48 2.18
C THR A 146 2.60 14.85 2.13
N ILE A 147 3.40 15.89 1.81
CA ILE A 147 2.91 17.26 1.79
C ILE A 147 2.07 17.56 0.54
N ASN A 148 2.34 16.86 -0.59
CA ASN A 148 1.90 17.35 -1.90
C ASN A 148 0.78 16.55 -2.58
N ASN A 149 0.50 15.31 -2.21
CA ASN A 149 -0.38 14.43 -3.00
C ASN A 149 -1.53 13.78 -2.22
N THR A 150 -1.64 14.05 -0.95
CA THR A 150 -2.72 13.49 -0.14
C THR A 150 -3.66 14.61 0.29
N ILE A 151 -4.96 14.47 0.02
CA ILE A 151 -5.95 15.38 0.59
C ILE A 151 -5.97 15.13 2.09
N PRO A 152 -5.51 16.08 2.93
CA PRO A 152 -5.49 15.87 4.37
C PRO A 152 -6.90 15.56 4.89
N PHE A 153 -6.99 14.71 5.90
CA PHE A 153 -8.28 14.33 6.50
C PHE A 153 -9.18 15.54 6.77
N MET A 154 -8.61 16.64 7.27
CA MET A 154 -9.37 17.85 7.59
C MET A 154 -9.97 18.53 6.35
N ALA A 155 -9.38 18.40 5.18
CA ALA A 155 -9.86 18.96 3.91
C ALA A 155 -10.89 18.06 3.19
N LYS A 156 -11.03 16.80 3.61
CA LYS A 156 -12.02 15.87 3.02
C LYS A 156 -13.45 16.34 3.26
N LYS A 157 -14.36 16.01 2.33
CA LYS A 157 -15.79 16.24 2.49
C LYS A 157 -16.37 15.39 3.63
N LYS A 158 -17.51 15.79 4.22
CA LYS A 158 -18.14 15.11 5.36
C LYS A 158 -18.35 13.60 5.13
N VAL A 159 -18.80 13.21 3.93
CA VAL A 159 -19.02 11.80 3.58
C VAL A 159 -17.72 11.02 3.50
N GLU A 160 -16.67 11.63 2.94
CA GLU A 160 -15.35 11.02 2.82
C GLU A 160 -14.69 10.88 4.19
N LYS A 161 -14.82 11.87 5.08
CA LYS A 161 -14.34 11.79 6.46
C LYS A 161 -15.00 10.64 7.21
N ARG A 162 -16.32 10.47 7.03
CA ARG A 162 -17.05 9.37 7.66
C ARG A 162 -16.55 8.01 7.16
N LYS A 163 -16.46 7.81 5.84
CA LYS A 163 -15.92 6.58 5.24
C LYS A 163 -14.50 6.27 5.71
N PHE A 164 -13.65 7.30 5.80
CA PHE A 164 -12.29 7.16 6.28
C PHE A 164 -12.23 6.67 7.72
N ILE A 165 -13.06 7.23 8.62
CA ILE A 165 -13.15 6.80 10.02
C ILE A 165 -13.75 5.38 10.10
N GLU A 166 -14.80 5.09 9.34
CA GLU A 166 -15.42 3.77 9.27
C GLU A 166 -14.39 2.71 8.83
N GLY A 167 -13.52 3.04 7.85
CA GLY A 167 -12.45 2.16 7.40
C GLY A 167 -11.36 1.93 8.45
N ILE A 168 -10.90 2.98 9.17
CA ILE A 168 -9.89 2.82 10.24
C ILE A 168 -10.38 1.90 11.36
N PHE A 169 -11.63 2.04 11.75
CA PHE A 169 -12.22 1.28 12.85
C PHE A 169 -12.94 0.00 12.40
N ASN A 170 -12.85 -0.39 11.13
CA ASN A 170 -13.56 -1.54 10.55
C ASN A 170 -15.07 -1.53 10.81
N LEU A 171 -15.68 -0.33 10.82
CA LEU A 171 -17.11 -0.16 11.07
C LEU A 171 -17.99 -0.46 9.86
N GLU A 172 -17.40 -0.80 8.71
CA GLU A 172 -18.13 -1.15 7.47
C GLU A 172 -19.08 -2.35 7.68
N VAL A 173 -18.75 -3.26 8.60
CA VAL A 173 -19.58 -4.39 8.98
C VAL A 173 -20.97 -3.94 9.45
N PHE A 174 -21.06 -2.84 10.21
CA PHE A 174 -22.36 -2.31 10.67
C PHE A 174 -23.18 -1.72 9.50
N GLY A 175 -22.50 -1.15 8.49
CA GLY A 175 -23.15 -0.70 7.25
C GLY A 175 -23.74 -1.86 6.46
N GLN A 176 -23.03 -2.97 6.37
CA GLN A 176 -23.49 -4.20 5.71
C GLN A 176 -24.68 -4.82 6.47
N MET A 177 -24.59 -4.93 7.80
CA MET A 177 -25.69 -5.42 8.64
C MET A 177 -26.95 -4.57 8.47
N LEU A 178 -26.82 -3.24 8.44
CA LEU A 178 -27.94 -2.32 8.20
C LEU A 178 -28.54 -2.52 6.80
N GLY A 179 -27.71 -2.80 5.79
CA GLY A 179 -28.18 -3.13 4.45
C GLY A 179 -29.07 -4.36 4.42
N VAL A 180 -28.63 -5.46 5.04
CA VAL A 180 -29.40 -6.71 5.16
C VAL A 180 -30.70 -6.48 5.89
N LEU A 181 -30.66 -5.82 7.06
CA LEU A 181 -31.87 -5.52 7.84
C LEU A 181 -32.90 -4.68 7.07
N ARG A 182 -32.44 -3.72 6.26
CA ARG A 182 -33.36 -2.93 5.40
C ARG A 182 -34.01 -3.78 4.31
N GLN A 183 -33.25 -4.73 3.75
CA GLN A 183 -33.80 -5.65 2.75
C GLN A 183 -34.87 -6.55 3.38
N ASP A 184 -34.56 -7.20 4.49
CA ASP A 184 -35.49 -8.05 5.23
C ASP A 184 -36.77 -7.29 5.65
N TYR A 185 -36.59 -6.05 6.13
CA TYR A 185 -37.72 -5.19 6.49
C TYR A 185 -38.63 -4.89 5.28
N ASN A 186 -38.02 -4.54 4.13
CA ASN A 186 -38.80 -4.22 2.93
C ASN A 186 -39.54 -5.45 2.38
N ASP A 187 -38.89 -6.62 2.43
CA ASP A 187 -39.49 -7.86 1.97
C ASP A 187 -40.65 -8.30 2.88
N THR A 188 -40.49 -8.18 4.20
CA THR A 188 -41.57 -8.44 5.17
C THR A 188 -42.72 -7.47 4.99
N LYS A 189 -42.44 -6.19 4.75
CA LYS A 189 -43.47 -5.18 4.52
C LYS A 189 -44.27 -5.47 3.24
N LYS A 190 -43.59 -5.84 2.14
CA LYS A 190 -44.29 -6.24 0.91
C LYS A 190 -45.17 -7.46 1.10
N ASN A 191 -44.70 -8.47 1.86
CA ASN A 191 -45.52 -9.66 2.15
C ASN A 191 -46.77 -9.32 2.95
N LEU A 192 -46.68 -8.40 3.89
CA LEU A 192 -47.83 -7.91 4.68
C LEU A 192 -48.84 -7.06 3.86
N GLU A 193 -48.39 -6.40 2.78
CA GLU A 193 -49.27 -5.64 1.89
C GLU A 193 -49.98 -6.53 0.85
N ILE A 194 -49.59 -7.80 0.70
CA ILE A 194 -50.17 -8.79 -0.23
C ILE A 194 -51.27 -9.65 0.48
N GLU A 195 -51.28 -9.73 1.80
CA GLU A 195 -52.33 -10.30 2.59
C GLU A 195 -53.49 -9.32 2.81
#